data_8c8e7dcde447e36e8ba9eb5b1549cf91
#
_entry.id   8c8e7dcde447e36e8ba9eb5b1549cf91
#
_cell.length_a   1.000
_cell.length_b   1.000
_cell.length_c   1.000
_cell.angle_alpha   90.00
_cell.angle_beta   90.00
_cell.angle_gamma   90.00
#
_symmetry.space_group_name_H-M   'P 1'
#
loop_
_entity.id
_entity.type
_entity.pdbx_description
1 polymer ?
#
loop_
_entity_poly.entity_id
_entity_poly.type
_entity_poly.pdbx_seq_one_letter_code
_entity_poly.pdbx_strand_id
1 'polypeptide(L)'
;MKTLLMTFSILTLTAAQAATVEQIDAASNRMDLKQLAVYAAEDPADYNKAYANYRLSIMAGLTGQQDQAAQALDVAQSTLEQLTSAQPEAESLALLSSVYGMQIGNNPLKGALYGPKSNKAIQQATKLDPANPRVALIKAISAYNTPAAFGGSKQSAIDLSSKAIELYALPCQQLCWGHAEAYTWRGLAKQELGDKAGAIADWTKATEVEPSYSWARFLLTQQQSYSQNR
;
A
#
# COMPACT_ATOMS: atom_id res chain seq x y z
N MET A 1 46.01 -29.26 -43.22
CA MET A 1 44.86 -28.33 -43.05
C MET A 1 44.34 -28.52 -41.63
N LYS A 2 44.55 -27.53 -40.73
CA LYS A 2 44.01 -27.54 -39.35
C LYS A 2 42.78 -26.66 -39.34
N THR A 3 41.61 -27.27 -39.16
CA THR A 3 40.34 -26.57 -39.06
C THR A 3 40.18 -26.03 -37.62
N LEU A 4 40.14 -24.70 -37.47
CA LEU A 4 39.93 -24.02 -36.21
C LEU A 4 38.42 -23.90 -35.98
N LEU A 5 37.89 -24.67 -35.05
CA LEU A 5 36.49 -24.51 -34.59
C LEU A 5 36.42 -23.30 -33.59
N MET A 6 35.84 -22.20 -34.04
CA MET A 6 35.44 -21.10 -33.17
C MET A 6 34.14 -21.45 -32.48
N THR A 7 34.18 -21.72 -31.18
CA THR A 7 32.97 -21.83 -30.35
C THR A 7 32.47 -20.41 -29.97
N PHE A 8 31.33 -20.03 -30.53
CA PHE A 8 30.62 -18.81 -30.13
C PHE A 8 29.84 -19.10 -28.86
N SER A 9 30.31 -18.61 -27.70
CA SER A 9 29.53 -18.60 -26.47
C SER A 9 28.47 -17.50 -26.56
N ILE A 10 27.20 -17.87 -26.72
CA ILE A 10 26.07 -16.96 -26.61
C ILE A 10 25.85 -16.69 -25.13
N LEU A 11 26.25 -15.50 -24.64
CA LEU A 11 25.87 -14.99 -23.34
C LEU A 11 24.38 -14.59 -23.44
N THR A 12 23.50 -15.44 -22.95
CA THR A 12 22.09 -15.05 -22.75
C THR A 12 22.03 -14.08 -21.59
N LEU A 13 21.92 -12.78 -21.86
CA LEU A 13 21.51 -11.79 -20.86
C LEU A 13 20.06 -12.11 -20.50
N THR A 14 19.83 -12.76 -19.37
CA THR A 14 18.50 -12.78 -18.76
C THR A 14 18.22 -11.37 -18.27
N ALA A 15 17.36 -10.64 -18.97
CA ALA A 15 16.80 -9.40 -18.42
C ALA A 15 16.17 -9.72 -17.06
N ALA A 16 16.63 -9.08 -16.01
CA ALA A 16 15.97 -9.19 -14.71
C ALA A 16 14.53 -8.72 -14.89
N GLN A 17 13.59 -9.61 -14.61
CA GLN A 17 12.17 -9.28 -14.70
C GLN A 17 11.81 -8.42 -13.49
N ALA A 18 11.17 -7.28 -13.72
CA ALA A 18 10.72 -6.39 -12.63
C ALA A 18 9.84 -7.15 -11.64
N ALA A 19 9.96 -6.80 -10.34
CA ALA A 19 9.20 -7.45 -9.28
C ALA A 19 7.69 -7.25 -9.48
N THR A 20 6.91 -8.28 -9.22
CA THR A 20 5.44 -8.19 -9.23
C THR A 20 4.92 -7.60 -7.91
N VAL A 21 3.68 -7.13 -7.92
CA VAL A 21 2.99 -6.63 -6.71
C VAL A 21 2.97 -7.69 -5.61
N GLU A 22 2.73 -8.96 -5.95
CA GLU A 22 2.71 -10.08 -5.00
C GLU A 22 4.08 -10.32 -4.35
N GLN A 23 5.16 -10.18 -5.12
CA GLN A 23 6.52 -10.29 -4.58
C GLN A 23 6.84 -9.13 -3.63
N ILE A 24 6.41 -7.92 -3.98
CA ILE A 24 6.59 -6.73 -3.15
C ILE A 24 5.79 -6.88 -1.84
N ASP A 25 4.53 -7.31 -1.90
CA ASP A 25 3.71 -7.56 -0.72
C ASP A 25 4.28 -8.67 0.17
N ALA A 26 4.74 -9.75 -0.43
CA ALA A 26 5.38 -10.83 0.32
C ALA A 26 6.63 -10.36 1.08
N ALA A 27 7.45 -9.50 0.48
CA ALA A 27 8.61 -8.89 1.14
C ALA A 27 8.16 -7.94 2.27
N SER A 28 7.15 -7.10 2.01
CA SER A 28 6.57 -6.20 3.00
C SER A 28 5.99 -6.96 4.21
N ASN A 29 5.23 -8.02 3.96
CA ASN A 29 4.62 -8.83 5.00
C ASN A 29 5.64 -9.55 5.90
N ARG A 30 6.81 -9.87 5.37
CA ARG A 30 7.94 -10.44 6.14
C ARG A 30 8.84 -9.38 6.76
N MET A 31 8.56 -8.09 6.56
CA MET A 31 9.40 -6.96 6.96
C MET A 31 10.83 -7.05 6.38
N ASP A 32 10.96 -7.59 5.17
CA ASP A 32 12.25 -7.74 4.48
C ASP A 32 12.64 -6.44 3.76
N LEU A 33 13.19 -5.50 4.54
CA LEU A 33 13.61 -4.20 4.02
C LEU A 33 14.69 -4.31 2.94
N LYS A 34 15.57 -5.31 3.02
CA LYS A 34 16.62 -5.50 2.02
C LYS A 34 16.02 -5.85 0.67
N GLN A 35 15.07 -6.79 0.66
CA GLN A 35 14.40 -7.18 -0.57
C GLN A 35 13.53 -6.06 -1.12
N LEU A 36 12.81 -5.32 -0.25
CA LEU A 36 12.05 -4.15 -0.66
C LEU A 36 12.94 -3.07 -1.29
N ALA A 37 14.13 -2.82 -0.75
CA ALA A 37 15.08 -1.87 -1.31
C ALA A 37 15.59 -2.31 -2.70
N VAL A 38 15.77 -3.62 -2.92
CA VAL A 38 16.10 -4.16 -4.26
C VAL A 38 14.97 -3.86 -5.23
N TYR A 39 13.72 -4.22 -4.90
CA TYR A 39 12.55 -3.97 -5.76
C TYR A 39 12.30 -2.47 -6.01
N ALA A 40 12.52 -1.63 -4.99
CA ALA A 40 12.37 -0.18 -5.08
C ALA A 40 13.40 0.48 -6.02
N ALA A 41 14.55 -0.17 -6.25
CA ALA A 41 15.61 0.31 -7.13
C ALA A 41 15.48 -0.18 -8.59
N GLU A 42 14.59 -1.15 -8.87
CA GLU A 42 14.43 -1.74 -10.20
C GLU A 42 13.91 -0.72 -11.24
N ASP A 43 14.31 -0.91 -12.50
CA ASP A 43 13.75 -0.21 -13.65
C ASP A 43 12.88 -1.18 -14.47
N PRO A 44 11.89 -0.68 -15.21
CA PRO A 44 11.53 0.72 -15.47
C PRO A 44 10.83 1.42 -14.30
N ALA A 45 10.76 2.76 -14.36
CA ALA A 45 9.98 3.58 -13.43
C ALA A 45 8.49 3.43 -13.74
N ASP A 46 7.89 2.35 -13.26
CA ASP A 46 6.49 1.97 -13.45
C ASP A 46 5.71 1.93 -12.12
N TYR A 47 4.48 1.43 -12.18
CA TYR A 47 3.64 1.27 -11.00
C TYR A 47 4.30 0.38 -9.93
N ASN A 48 4.95 -0.72 -10.32
CA ASN A 48 5.55 -1.66 -9.37
C ASN A 48 6.72 -1.01 -8.62
N LYS A 49 7.56 -0.23 -9.30
CA LYS A 49 8.62 0.57 -8.65
C LYS A 49 8.04 1.57 -7.66
N ALA A 50 7.00 2.30 -8.05
CA ALA A 50 6.31 3.23 -7.15
C ALA A 50 5.71 2.51 -5.95
N TYR A 51 5.08 1.36 -6.15
CA TYR A 51 4.50 0.54 -5.11
C TYR A 51 5.56 -0.04 -4.16
N ALA A 52 6.70 -0.54 -4.69
CA ALA A 52 7.81 -1.01 -3.87
C ALA A 52 8.39 0.11 -2.98
N ASN A 53 8.53 1.31 -3.53
CA ASN A 53 8.97 2.48 -2.76
C ASN A 53 7.95 2.90 -1.70
N TYR A 54 6.65 2.85 -2.01
CA TYR A 54 5.58 3.08 -1.03
C TYR A 54 5.65 2.07 0.13
N ARG A 55 5.81 0.77 -0.17
CA ARG A 55 5.94 -0.27 0.85
C ARG A 55 7.24 -0.14 1.66
N LEU A 56 8.36 0.17 0.99
CA LEU A 56 9.64 0.43 1.64
C LEU A 56 9.54 1.61 2.61
N SER A 57 8.88 2.70 2.21
CA SER A 57 8.69 3.86 3.07
C SER A 57 7.95 3.50 4.36
N ILE A 58 6.88 2.69 4.28
CA ILE A 58 6.13 2.24 5.46
C ILE A 58 7.02 1.38 6.36
N MET A 59 7.69 0.37 5.81
CA MET A 59 8.49 -0.57 6.59
C MET A 59 9.73 0.09 7.21
N ALA A 60 10.42 0.97 6.48
CA ALA A 60 11.55 1.73 6.99
C ALA A 60 11.11 2.67 8.14
N GLY A 61 9.97 3.34 7.99
CA GLY A 61 9.39 4.18 9.05
C GLY A 61 9.08 3.39 10.32
N LEU A 62 8.45 2.21 10.21
CA LEU A 62 8.13 1.33 11.34
C LEU A 62 9.39 0.80 12.06
N THR A 63 10.51 0.67 11.35
CA THR A 63 11.79 0.18 11.91
C THR A 63 12.75 1.31 12.29
N GLY A 64 12.29 2.57 12.30
CA GLY A 64 13.06 3.74 12.72
C GLY A 64 14.07 4.27 11.70
N GLN A 65 14.05 3.77 10.47
CA GLN A 65 14.93 4.22 9.37
C GLN A 65 14.32 5.41 8.64
N GLN A 66 14.19 6.54 9.32
CA GLN A 66 13.40 7.69 8.86
C GLN A 66 13.93 8.31 7.56
N ASP A 67 15.24 8.38 7.36
CA ASP A 67 15.81 8.93 6.12
C ASP A 67 15.49 8.03 4.91
N GLN A 68 15.58 6.71 5.08
CA GLN A 68 15.20 5.77 4.03
C GLN A 68 13.71 5.83 3.74
N ALA A 69 12.88 5.95 4.79
CA ALA A 69 11.44 6.10 4.65
C ALA A 69 11.08 7.36 3.85
N ALA A 70 11.71 8.49 4.15
CA ALA A 70 11.49 9.74 3.44
C ALA A 70 11.94 9.66 1.97
N GLN A 71 13.13 9.14 1.71
CA GLN A 71 13.64 8.95 0.35
C GLN A 71 12.73 8.05 -0.49
N ALA A 72 12.32 6.91 0.04
CA ALA A 72 11.43 5.99 -0.66
C ALA A 72 10.07 6.65 -0.96
N LEU A 73 9.52 7.42 0.00
CA LEU A 73 8.27 8.14 -0.22
C LEU A 73 8.38 9.20 -1.32
N ASP A 74 9.49 9.91 -1.40
CA ASP A 74 9.75 10.92 -2.44
C ASP A 74 9.91 10.27 -3.82
N VAL A 75 10.56 9.10 -3.91
CA VAL A 75 10.66 8.32 -5.16
C VAL A 75 9.27 7.81 -5.58
N ALA A 76 8.47 7.26 -4.66
CA ALA A 76 7.10 6.83 -4.94
C ALA A 76 6.26 8.01 -5.48
N GLN A 77 6.36 9.18 -4.84
CA GLN A 77 5.66 10.38 -5.26
C GLN A 77 6.05 10.81 -6.68
N SER A 78 7.34 11.00 -6.93
CA SER A 78 7.83 11.48 -8.24
C SER A 78 7.50 10.51 -9.37
N THR A 79 7.62 9.20 -9.13
CA THR A 79 7.26 8.17 -10.11
C THR A 79 5.76 8.22 -10.43
N LEU A 80 4.89 8.30 -9.41
CA LEU A 80 3.43 8.35 -9.62
C LEU A 80 2.98 9.67 -10.25
N GLU A 81 3.58 10.80 -9.87
CA GLU A 81 3.30 12.09 -10.53
C GLU A 81 3.63 12.03 -12.03
N GLN A 82 4.74 11.40 -12.39
CA GLN A 82 5.13 11.21 -13.79
C GLN A 82 4.16 10.28 -14.52
N LEU A 83 3.84 9.12 -13.96
CA LEU A 83 2.91 8.14 -14.55
C LEU A 83 1.52 8.74 -14.75
N THR A 84 0.97 9.39 -13.71
CA THR A 84 -0.39 9.96 -13.78
C THR A 84 -0.48 11.21 -14.66
N SER A 85 0.64 11.90 -14.90
CA SER A 85 0.72 13.01 -15.86
C SER A 85 0.75 12.52 -17.31
N ALA A 86 1.43 11.40 -17.57
CA ALA A 86 1.51 10.80 -18.90
C ALA A 86 0.21 10.04 -19.24
N GLN A 87 -0.27 9.20 -18.34
CA GLN A 87 -1.48 8.41 -18.51
C GLN A 87 -2.17 8.24 -17.15
N PRO A 88 -3.27 8.98 -16.88
CA PRO A 88 -3.98 8.85 -15.61
C PRO A 88 -4.77 7.55 -15.56
N GLU A 89 -4.39 6.67 -14.63
CA GLU A 89 -5.06 5.41 -14.30
C GLU A 89 -5.56 5.43 -12.87
N ALA A 90 -6.69 4.75 -12.59
CA ALA A 90 -7.31 4.73 -11.28
C ALA A 90 -6.37 4.21 -10.19
N GLU A 91 -5.61 3.16 -10.49
CA GLU A 91 -4.62 2.55 -9.59
C GLU A 91 -3.50 3.52 -9.20
N SER A 92 -2.86 4.11 -10.19
CA SER A 92 -1.75 5.04 -9.97
C SER A 92 -2.20 6.31 -9.23
N LEU A 93 -3.39 6.81 -9.55
CA LEU A 93 -3.99 7.97 -8.87
C LEU A 93 -4.40 7.66 -7.43
N ALA A 94 -4.93 6.46 -7.16
CA ALA A 94 -5.26 6.03 -5.80
C ALA A 94 -3.99 5.92 -4.95
N LEU A 95 -2.95 5.25 -5.46
CA LEU A 95 -1.67 5.14 -4.76
C LEU A 95 -1.02 6.50 -4.55
N LEU A 96 -1.05 7.42 -5.53
CA LEU A 96 -0.55 8.78 -5.40
C LEU A 96 -1.28 9.55 -4.29
N SER A 97 -2.60 9.39 -4.20
CA SER A 97 -3.39 9.98 -3.11
C SER A 97 -2.91 9.49 -1.73
N SER A 98 -2.62 8.18 -1.60
CA SER A 98 -2.08 7.61 -0.36
C SER A 98 -0.70 8.17 -0.03
N VAL A 99 0.19 8.28 -1.03
CA VAL A 99 1.54 8.87 -0.88
C VAL A 99 1.46 10.32 -0.40
N TYR A 100 0.57 11.14 -0.96
CA TYR A 100 0.34 12.50 -0.46
C TYR A 100 -0.17 12.52 0.98
N GLY A 101 -1.06 11.57 1.33
CA GLY A 101 -1.52 11.39 2.71
C GLY A 101 -0.37 11.09 3.67
N MET A 102 0.56 10.20 3.28
CA MET A 102 1.75 9.91 4.07
C MET A 102 2.70 11.11 4.20
N GLN A 103 2.87 11.93 3.15
CA GLN A 103 3.64 13.17 3.23
C GLN A 103 3.07 14.13 4.28
N ILE A 104 1.73 14.19 4.40
CA ILE A 104 1.05 14.99 5.43
C ILE A 104 1.24 14.35 6.81
N GLY A 105 1.10 13.02 6.92
CA GLY A 105 1.30 12.28 8.17
C GLY A 105 2.72 12.47 8.73
N ASN A 106 3.73 12.44 7.88
CA ASN A 106 5.12 12.66 8.27
C ASN A 106 5.43 14.13 8.62
N ASN A 107 4.73 15.08 8.00
CA ASN A 107 4.86 16.51 8.29
C ASN A 107 3.52 17.23 8.08
N PRO A 108 2.75 17.50 9.16
CA PRO A 108 1.45 18.15 9.09
C PRO A 108 1.47 19.54 8.41
N LEU A 109 2.60 20.25 8.42
CA LEU A 109 2.74 21.53 7.72
C LEU A 109 2.59 21.41 6.21
N LYS A 110 2.82 20.21 5.66
CA LYS A 110 2.60 19.90 4.24
C LYS A 110 1.10 19.75 3.88
N GLY A 111 0.19 19.78 4.86
CA GLY A 111 -1.25 19.59 4.65
C GLY A 111 -1.88 20.59 3.68
N ALA A 112 -1.48 21.86 3.75
CA ALA A 112 -1.95 22.89 2.82
C ALA A 112 -1.55 22.62 1.36
N LEU A 113 -0.40 22.00 1.13
CA LEU A 113 0.11 21.66 -0.20
C LEU A 113 -0.47 20.34 -0.71
N TYR A 114 -0.37 19.27 0.08
CA TYR A 114 -0.71 17.92 -0.37
C TYR A 114 -2.18 17.54 -0.16
N GLY A 115 -2.91 18.19 0.75
CA GLY A 115 -4.34 17.93 0.97
C GLY A 115 -5.18 18.10 -0.31
N PRO A 116 -5.11 19.26 -0.99
CA PRO A 116 -5.81 19.45 -2.27
C PRO A 116 -5.34 18.49 -3.37
N LYS A 117 -4.05 18.15 -3.42
CA LYS A 117 -3.49 17.21 -4.40
C LYS A 117 -4.02 15.79 -4.16
N SER A 118 -4.01 15.31 -2.91
CA SER A 118 -4.55 14.01 -2.52
C SER A 118 -6.03 13.89 -2.89
N ASN A 119 -6.83 14.91 -2.52
CA ASN A 119 -8.26 14.95 -2.84
C ASN A 119 -8.52 14.94 -4.35
N LYS A 120 -7.76 15.69 -5.15
CA LYS A 120 -7.89 15.70 -6.60
C LYS A 120 -7.57 14.31 -7.18
N ALA A 121 -6.48 13.68 -6.75
CA ALA A 121 -6.06 12.37 -7.24
C ALA A 121 -7.12 11.31 -6.95
N ILE A 122 -7.63 11.21 -5.69
CA ILE A 122 -8.61 10.19 -5.34
C ILE A 122 -9.99 10.43 -5.99
N GLN A 123 -10.39 11.68 -6.21
CA GLN A 123 -11.60 11.99 -6.95
C GLN A 123 -11.48 11.59 -8.42
N GLN A 124 -10.33 11.84 -9.04
CA GLN A 124 -10.07 11.42 -10.42
C GLN A 124 -10.03 9.90 -10.54
N ALA A 125 -9.35 9.20 -9.62
CA ALA A 125 -9.37 7.74 -9.55
C ALA A 125 -10.78 7.18 -9.45
N THR A 126 -11.62 7.76 -8.58
CA THR A 126 -13.03 7.36 -8.41
C THR A 126 -13.86 7.57 -9.69
N LYS A 127 -13.57 8.60 -10.47
CA LYS A 127 -14.27 8.84 -11.75
C LYS A 127 -13.85 7.86 -12.84
N LEU A 128 -12.57 7.48 -12.86
CA LEU A 128 -12.03 6.53 -13.85
C LEU A 128 -12.51 5.10 -13.58
N ASP A 129 -12.52 4.68 -12.31
CA ASP A 129 -12.96 3.35 -11.93
C ASP A 129 -13.64 3.39 -10.54
N PRO A 130 -14.97 3.59 -10.50
CA PRO A 130 -15.73 3.65 -9.25
C PRO A 130 -15.88 2.27 -8.56
N ALA A 131 -15.59 1.18 -9.27
CA ALA A 131 -15.65 -0.19 -8.76
C ALA A 131 -14.27 -0.73 -8.35
N ASN A 132 -13.23 0.08 -8.38
CA ASN A 132 -11.89 -0.32 -8.01
C ASN A 132 -11.77 -0.51 -6.49
N PRO A 133 -11.40 -1.70 -5.99
CA PRO A 133 -11.30 -1.96 -4.56
C PRO A 133 -10.21 -1.12 -3.87
N ARG A 134 -9.10 -0.82 -4.56
CA ARG A 134 -7.99 -0.03 -4.00
C ARG A 134 -8.37 1.45 -3.90
N VAL A 135 -9.16 1.97 -4.84
CA VAL A 135 -9.75 3.31 -4.71
C VAL A 135 -10.62 3.41 -3.46
N ALA A 136 -11.48 2.41 -3.21
CA ALA A 136 -12.31 2.36 -2.01
C ALA A 136 -11.46 2.22 -0.73
N LEU A 137 -10.43 1.38 -0.75
CA LEU A 137 -9.49 1.21 0.36
C LEU A 137 -8.75 2.51 0.69
N ILE A 138 -8.18 3.19 -0.30
CA ILE A 138 -7.44 4.45 -0.05
C ILE A 138 -8.37 5.55 0.48
N LYS A 139 -9.62 5.60 0.02
CA LYS A 139 -10.64 6.49 0.62
C LYS A 139 -10.91 6.14 2.08
N ALA A 140 -10.97 4.86 2.42
CA ALA A 140 -11.16 4.40 3.80
C ALA A 140 -9.97 4.82 4.70
N ILE A 141 -8.74 4.61 4.22
CA ILE A 141 -7.51 5.01 4.92
C ILE A 141 -7.49 6.53 5.12
N SER A 142 -7.86 7.30 4.10
CA SER A 142 -7.96 8.75 4.19
C SER A 142 -9.01 9.19 5.21
N ALA A 143 -10.21 8.60 5.19
CA ALA A 143 -11.27 8.89 6.15
C ALA A 143 -10.86 8.57 7.60
N TYR A 144 -10.09 7.51 7.80
CA TYR A 144 -9.56 7.12 9.10
C TYR A 144 -8.51 8.12 9.62
N ASN A 145 -7.55 8.50 8.79
CA ASN A 145 -6.38 9.29 9.22
C ASN A 145 -6.61 10.80 9.21
N THR A 146 -7.60 11.29 8.46
CA THR A 146 -7.92 12.73 8.44
C THR A 146 -8.59 13.15 9.74
N PRO A 147 -8.16 14.25 10.39
CA PRO A 147 -8.86 14.79 11.54
C PRO A 147 -10.32 15.17 11.20
N ALA A 148 -11.24 15.02 12.16
CA ALA A 148 -12.66 15.29 11.96
C ALA A 148 -12.92 16.73 11.47
N ALA A 149 -12.14 17.72 11.94
CA ALA A 149 -12.21 19.10 11.50
C ALA A 149 -11.93 19.29 9.98
N PHE A 150 -11.28 18.32 9.36
CA PHE A 150 -10.99 18.30 7.92
C PHE A 150 -11.80 17.23 7.16
N GLY A 151 -12.87 16.70 7.77
CA GLY A 151 -13.80 15.77 7.14
C GLY A 151 -13.48 14.30 7.34
N GLY A 152 -12.52 13.94 8.20
CA GLY A 152 -12.27 12.55 8.59
C GLY A 152 -13.38 11.98 9.46
N SER A 153 -13.62 10.66 9.36
CA SER A 153 -14.66 9.97 10.13
C SER A 153 -14.33 8.48 10.23
N LYS A 154 -14.32 7.96 11.46
CA LYS A 154 -14.14 6.51 11.68
C LYS A 154 -15.33 5.71 11.14
N GLN A 155 -16.55 6.25 11.21
CA GLN A 155 -17.71 5.60 10.59
C GLN A 155 -17.57 5.53 9.07
N SER A 156 -17.19 6.63 8.43
CA SER A 156 -16.93 6.61 6.97
C SER A 156 -15.80 5.65 6.59
N ALA A 157 -14.78 5.50 7.46
CA ALA A 157 -13.72 4.51 7.23
C ALA A 157 -14.26 3.07 7.28
N ILE A 158 -15.20 2.76 8.19
CA ILE A 158 -15.88 1.45 8.24
C ILE A 158 -16.68 1.20 6.96
N ASP A 159 -17.48 2.18 6.54
CA ASP A 159 -18.37 2.05 5.37
C ASP A 159 -17.54 1.86 4.08
N LEU A 160 -16.49 2.65 3.91
CA LEU A 160 -15.60 2.58 2.74
C LEU A 160 -14.74 1.30 2.74
N SER A 161 -14.26 0.84 3.90
CA SER A 161 -13.57 -0.44 4.01
C SER A 161 -14.50 -1.61 3.71
N SER A 162 -15.76 -1.55 4.14
CA SER A 162 -16.77 -2.56 3.83
C SER A 162 -17.01 -2.64 2.32
N LYS A 163 -17.14 -1.48 1.66
CA LYS A 163 -17.23 -1.42 0.20
C LYS A 163 -15.98 -2.00 -0.48
N ALA A 164 -14.79 -1.69 0.01
CA ALA A 164 -13.56 -2.27 -0.53
C ALA A 164 -13.56 -3.80 -0.41
N ILE A 165 -13.93 -4.34 0.75
CA ILE A 165 -14.02 -5.79 1.00
C ILE A 165 -15.00 -6.46 0.02
N GLU A 166 -16.17 -5.88 -0.21
CA GLU A 166 -17.14 -6.38 -1.19
C GLU A 166 -16.55 -6.43 -2.61
N LEU A 167 -15.82 -5.39 -3.01
CA LEU A 167 -15.18 -5.33 -4.31
C LEU A 167 -14.01 -6.33 -4.43
N TYR A 168 -13.26 -6.57 -3.34
CA TYR A 168 -12.20 -7.58 -3.30
C TYR A 168 -12.73 -9.02 -3.34
N ALA A 169 -14.02 -9.26 -3.07
CA ALA A 169 -14.63 -10.59 -3.21
C ALA A 169 -14.70 -11.06 -4.67
N LEU A 170 -14.57 -10.15 -5.63
CA LEU A 170 -14.44 -10.48 -7.05
C LEU A 170 -13.01 -10.98 -7.35
N PRO A 171 -12.83 -11.91 -8.30
CA PRO A 171 -11.50 -12.39 -8.68
C PRO A 171 -10.60 -11.23 -9.11
N CYS A 172 -9.43 -11.16 -8.51
CA CYS A 172 -8.42 -10.18 -8.92
C CYS A 172 -7.87 -10.51 -10.30
N GLN A 173 -7.79 -9.51 -11.18
CA GLN A 173 -7.36 -9.70 -12.57
C GLN A 173 -5.98 -9.12 -12.88
N GLN A 174 -5.49 -8.14 -12.13
CA GLN A 174 -4.24 -7.43 -12.43
C GLN A 174 -3.41 -7.15 -11.18
N LEU A 175 -3.80 -6.17 -10.38
CA LEU A 175 -3.07 -5.74 -9.20
C LEU A 175 -3.75 -6.29 -7.94
N CYS A 176 -3.16 -7.30 -7.33
CA CYS A 176 -3.81 -8.08 -6.26
C CYS A 176 -3.22 -7.73 -4.88
N TRP A 177 -3.48 -6.52 -4.40
CA TRP A 177 -3.08 -6.08 -3.07
C TRP A 177 -4.21 -5.37 -2.33
N GLY A 178 -4.14 -5.34 -1.01
CA GLY A 178 -4.98 -4.50 -0.17
C GLY A 178 -6.19 -5.18 0.47
N HIS A 179 -6.54 -6.44 0.13
CA HIS A 179 -7.71 -7.12 0.70
C HIS A 179 -7.58 -7.29 2.23
N ALA A 180 -6.45 -7.80 2.72
CA ALA A 180 -6.18 -7.90 4.16
C ALA A 180 -6.11 -6.51 4.83
N GLU A 181 -5.59 -5.50 4.12
CA GLU A 181 -5.57 -4.11 4.60
C GLU A 181 -6.98 -3.55 4.80
N ALA A 182 -7.92 -3.85 3.89
CA ALA A 182 -9.29 -3.36 4.01
C ALA A 182 -9.96 -3.86 5.30
N TYR A 183 -9.79 -5.16 5.63
CA TYR A 183 -10.22 -5.68 6.92
C TYR A 183 -9.50 -5.02 8.08
N THR A 184 -8.19 -4.82 7.97
CA THR A 184 -7.38 -4.26 9.06
C THR A 184 -7.77 -2.83 9.37
N TRP A 185 -7.95 -1.98 8.37
CA TRP A 185 -8.40 -0.60 8.57
C TRP A 185 -9.83 -0.52 9.09
N ARG A 186 -10.73 -1.42 8.66
CA ARG A 186 -12.07 -1.51 9.23
C ARG A 186 -12.03 -1.87 10.71
N GLY A 187 -11.22 -2.84 11.07
CA GLY A 187 -11.02 -3.25 12.46
C GLY A 187 -10.47 -2.12 13.33
N LEU A 188 -9.48 -1.36 12.84
CA LEU A 188 -8.97 -0.18 13.54
C LEU A 188 -10.06 0.87 13.77
N ALA A 189 -10.87 1.14 12.74
CA ALA A 189 -11.96 2.11 12.87
C ALA A 189 -13.04 1.65 13.86
N LYS A 190 -13.39 0.36 13.87
CA LYS A 190 -14.30 -0.24 14.86
C LYS A 190 -13.74 -0.14 16.28
N GLN A 191 -12.44 -0.43 16.46
CA GLN A 191 -11.79 -0.30 17.77
C GLN A 191 -11.89 1.12 18.32
N GLU A 192 -11.63 2.13 17.50
CA GLU A 192 -11.74 3.55 17.87
C GLU A 192 -13.18 3.94 18.28
N LEU A 193 -14.18 3.30 17.70
CA LEU A 193 -15.60 3.49 18.06
C LEU A 193 -16.07 2.56 19.19
N GLY A 194 -15.17 1.78 19.81
CA GLY A 194 -15.47 0.93 20.96
C GLY A 194 -15.93 -0.50 20.61
N ASP A 195 -16.11 -0.84 19.34
CA ASP A 195 -16.46 -2.20 18.89
C ASP A 195 -15.21 -3.08 18.81
N LYS A 196 -14.73 -3.49 19.99
CA LYS A 196 -13.55 -4.37 20.11
C LYS A 196 -13.76 -5.76 19.52
N ALA A 197 -14.96 -6.32 19.67
CA ALA A 197 -15.28 -7.64 19.12
C ALA A 197 -15.27 -7.62 17.60
N GLY A 198 -15.87 -6.61 16.98
CA GLY A 198 -15.83 -6.41 15.54
C GLY A 198 -14.44 -6.13 15.00
N ALA A 199 -13.58 -5.46 15.77
CA ALA A 199 -12.18 -5.22 15.40
C ALA A 199 -11.39 -6.54 15.35
N ILE A 200 -11.49 -7.38 16.39
CA ILE A 200 -10.84 -8.70 16.46
C ILE A 200 -11.33 -9.61 15.32
N ALA A 201 -12.63 -9.62 15.03
CA ALA A 201 -13.19 -10.39 13.94
C ALA A 201 -12.62 -9.94 12.58
N ASP A 202 -12.48 -8.64 12.33
CA ASP A 202 -11.89 -8.12 11.09
C ASP A 202 -10.39 -8.45 10.97
N TRP A 203 -9.61 -8.30 12.03
CA TRP A 203 -8.18 -8.69 11.99
C TRP A 203 -7.98 -10.19 11.82
N THR A 204 -8.88 -11.03 12.38
CA THR A 204 -8.89 -12.46 12.11
C THR A 204 -9.15 -12.73 10.63
N LYS A 205 -10.14 -12.07 10.04
CA LYS A 205 -10.42 -12.16 8.60
C LYS A 205 -9.24 -11.69 7.74
N ALA A 206 -8.53 -10.64 8.13
CA ALA A 206 -7.32 -10.20 7.44
C ALA A 206 -6.26 -11.32 7.38
N THR A 207 -6.07 -12.08 8.48
CA THR A 207 -5.11 -13.21 8.51
C THR A 207 -5.62 -14.46 7.80
N GLU A 208 -6.93 -14.61 7.60
CA GLU A 208 -7.51 -15.68 6.78
C GLU A 208 -7.32 -15.45 5.28
N VAL A 209 -7.52 -14.20 4.83
CA VAL A 209 -7.36 -13.84 3.41
C VAL A 209 -5.89 -13.71 3.00
N GLU A 210 -5.02 -13.31 3.92
CA GLU A 210 -3.57 -13.22 3.69
C GLU A 210 -2.80 -13.76 4.92
N PRO A 211 -2.49 -15.06 4.94
CA PRO A 211 -1.83 -15.68 6.11
C PRO A 211 -0.46 -15.10 6.44
N SER A 212 0.22 -14.46 5.51
CA SER A 212 1.53 -13.83 5.75
C SER A 212 1.42 -12.40 6.31
N TYR A 213 0.21 -11.82 6.37
CA TYR A 213 0.01 -10.41 6.72
C TYR A 213 0.32 -10.12 8.20
N SER A 214 1.50 -9.57 8.43
CA SER A 214 2.08 -9.38 9.77
C SER A 214 1.35 -8.35 10.62
N TRP A 215 0.80 -7.28 10.01
CA TRP A 215 0.17 -6.20 10.77
C TRP A 215 -1.09 -6.64 11.51
N ALA A 216 -2.00 -7.38 10.86
CA ALA A 216 -3.18 -7.91 11.54
C ALA A 216 -2.82 -8.88 12.66
N ARG A 217 -1.81 -9.74 12.46
CA ARG A 217 -1.30 -10.63 13.53
C ARG A 217 -0.76 -9.86 14.72
N PHE A 218 -0.01 -8.78 14.48
CA PHE A 218 0.48 -7.91 15.54
C PHE A 218 -0.68 -7.30 16.34
N LEU A 219 -1.72 -6.78 15.68
CA LEU A 219 -2.89 -6.21 16.33
C LEU A 219 -3.64 -7.25 17.20
N LEU A 220 -3.82 -8.47 16.69
CA LEU A 220 -4.42 -9.58 17.44
C LEU A 220 -3.60 -9.94 18.69
N THR A 221 -2.27 -10.02 18.57
CA THR A 221 -1.38 -10.31 19.70
C THR A 221 -1.46 -9.23 20.78
N GLN A 222 -1.51 -7.95 20.39
CA GLN A 222 -1.69 -6.85 21.34
C GLN A 222 -3.00 -7.00 22.14
N GLN A 223 -4.12 -7.35 21.50
CA GLN A 223 -5.39 -7.52 22.20
C GLN A 223 -5.37 -8.68 23.21
N GLN A 224 -4.70 -9.78 22.89
CA GLN A 224 -4.53 -10.90 23.80
C GLN A 224 -3.74 -10.51 25.07
N SER A 225 -2.67 -9.75 24.91
CA SER A 225 -1.84 -9.27 26.03
C SER A 225 -2.62 -8.35 26.96
N TYR A 226 -3.49 -7.48 26.43
CA TYR A 226 -4.36 -6.61 27.23
C TYR A 226 -5.42 -7.39 28.01
N SER A 227 -5.90 -8.53 27.48
CA SER A 227 -6.91 -9.35 28.11
C SER A 227 -6.37 -10.22 29.26
N GLN A 228 -5.07 -10.57 29.22
CA GLN A 228 -4.40 -11.37 30.24
C GLN A 228 -3.95 -10.55 31.45
N ASN A 229 -3.81 -9.23 31.31
CA ASN A 229 -3.33 -8.33 32.35
C ASN A 229 -4.49 -7.64 33.14
N ARG A 230 -5.73 -8.08 32.98
CA ARG A 230 -6.92 -7.64 33.71
C ARG A 230 -7.50 -8.74 34.55
#